data_161df8be5cfd616326565cbfbf48951f
#
_entry.id   161df8be5cfd616326565cbfbf48951f
#
_cell.length_a   1.000
_cell.length_b   1.000
_cell.length_c   1.000
_cell.angle_alpha   90.00
_cell.angle_beta   90.00
_cell.angle_gamma   90.00
#
_symmetry.space_group_name_H-M   'P 1'
#
loop_
_entity.id
_entity.type
_entity.pdbx_description
1 polymer ?
#
loop_
_entity_poly.entity_id
_entity_poly.type
_entity_poly.pdbx_seq_one_letter_code
_entity_poly.pdbx_strand_id
1 'polypeptide(L)'
;LRFYCFFSVSSSSHCVRHNIKDRRMNTNEIDKLSLVKAHALFDTGDISCIEIGTVKGLCDIHCYLFDGLYEFAGKVRILNIAKGNFRFANCMYLDVILPVIEKMPETTFDEIIAKYVEMNIAHPFMEGNGRTMRIWLDMILKKNLKRVVDWRNVDKHLYLQAMERSPINDLELRTLLYQALTDQVNDREVIFKGITQSYYYEGYEP
;
A
#
# COMPACT_ATOMS: atom_id res chain seq x y z
N LEU A 1 -10.29 -22.72 -21.11
CA LEU A 1 -11.03 -21.50 -21.46
C LEU A 1 -10.28 -20.33 -20.81
N ARG A 2 -9.58 -19.55 -21.65
CA ARG A 2 -8.89 -18.33 -21.23
C ARG A 2 -9.91 -17.20 -21.27
N PHE A 3 -10.17 -16.57 -20.14
CA PHE A 3 -10.87 -15.29 -20.11
C PHE A 3 -9.83 -14.17 -20.23
N TYR A 4 -9.85 -13.49 -21.36
CA TYR A 4 -9.17 -12.23 -21.58
C TYR A 4 -10.06 -11.12 -21.03
N CYS A 5 -9.61 -10.42 -19.98
CA CYS A 5 -10.17 -9.12 -19.65
C CYS A 5 -9.69 -8.09 -20.67
N PHE A 6 -10.54 -7.78 -21.65
CA PHE A 6 -10.33 -6.70 -22.58
C PHE A 6 -10.75 -5.40 -21.92
N PHE A 7 -9.81 -4.53 -21.64
CA PHE A 7 -10.11 -3.11 -21.49
C PHE A 7 -10.43 -2.54 -22.88
N SER A 8 -11.71 -2.32 -23.16
CA SER A 8 -12.17 -1.63 -24.36
C SER A 8 -11.90 -0.14 -24.20
N VAL A 9 -10.84 0.34 -24.82
CA VAL A 9 -10.63 1.78 -25.05
C VAL A 9 -11.50 2.19 -26.21
N SER A 10 -12.68 2.74 -25.92
CA SER A 10 -13.53 3.41 -26.92
C SER A 10 -12.95 4.80 -27.17
N SER A 11 -12.27 4.95 -28.31
CA SER A 11 -11.90 6.26 -28.83
C SER A 11 -13.13 6.94 -29.44
N SER A 12 -13.62 7.98 -28.81
CA SER A 12 -14.51 8.95 -29.40
C SER A 12 -14.00 10.35 -29.09
N SER A 13 -13.38 10.94 -30.10
CA SER A 13 -12.89 12.32 -30.12
C SER A 13 -14.06 13.29 -30.04
N HIS A 14 -14.22 13.99 -28.94
CA HIS A 14 -14.80 15.34 -28.90
C HIS A 14 -13.97 16.18 -27.94
N CYS A 15 -13.10 17.00 -28.55
CA CYS A 15 -12.29 17.99 -27.86
C CYS A 15 -13.21 19.12 -27.36
N VAL A 16 -13.69 19.03 -26.14
CA VAL A 16 -14.23 20.16 -25.41
C VAL A 16 -13.13 20.64 -24.46
N ARG A 17 -12.44 21.72 -24.90
CA ARG A 17 -11.52 22.47 -24.02
C ARG A 17 -12.34 23.08 -22.90
N HIS A 18 -12.45 22.38 -21.78
CA HIS A 18 -12.80 23.00 -20.51
C HIS A 18 -11.51 23.48 -19.86
N ASN A 19 -11.44 24.78 -19.64
CA ASN A 19 -10.46 25.42 -18.76
C ASN A 19 -10.65 24.85 -17.34
N ILE A 20 -10.02 23.72 -17.06
CA ILE A 20 -9.84 23.25 -15.68
C ILE A 20 -8.72 24.12 -15.11
N LYS A 21 -9.08 25.13 -14.35
CA LYS A 21 -8.16 25.81 -13.44
C LYS A 21 -7.46 24.74 -12.65
N ASP A 22 -6.13 24.76 -12.71
CA ASP A 22 -5.19 23.90 -12.00
C ASP A 22 -5.41 24.05 -10.46
N ARG A 23 -6.43 23.37 -9.97
CA ARG A 23 -6.76 23.35 -8.55
C ARG A 23 -5.96 22.21 -7.94
N ARG A 24 -4.76 22.50 -7.47
CA ARG A 24 -3.99 21.54 -6.65
C ARG A 24 -4.88 21.15 -5.47
N MET A 25 -5.30 19.89 -5.45
CA MET A 25 -6.05 19.32 -4.33
C MET A 25 -5.18 19.40 -3.07
N ASN A 26 -5.79 19.71 -1.94
CA ASN A 26 -5.09 19.66 -0.66
C ASN A 26 -4.96 18.20 -0.18
N THR A 27 -4.07 17.96 0.78
CA THR A 27 -3.79 16.63 1.30
C THR A 27 -5.06 15.94 1.84
N ASN A 28 -5.93 16.67 2.56
CA ASN A 28 -7.17 16.11 3.11
C ASN A 28 -8.16 15.67 2.02
N GLU A 29 -8.24 16.41 0.91
CA GLU A 29 -9.07 16.02 -0.25
C GLU A 29 -8.54 14.74 -0.90
N ILE A 30 -7.22 14.64 -1.07
CA ILE A 30 -6.57 13.45 -1.60
C ILE A 30 -6.80 12.25 -0.69
N ASP A 31 -6.62 12.42 0.61
CA ASP A 31 -6.83 11.34 1.59
C ASP A 31 -8.27 10.86 1.59
N LYS A 32 -9.24 11.77 1.59
CA LYS A 32 -10.66 11.44 1.50
C LYS A 32 -11.00 10.64 0.23
N LEU A 33 -10.53 11.10 -0.93
CA LEU A 33 -10.82 10.46 -2.21
C LEU A 33 -10.10 9.11 -2.33
N SER A 34 -8.86 9.02 -1.90
CA SER A 34 -8.12 7.75 -1.93
C SER A 34 -8.68 6.74 -0.92
N LEU A 35 -9.23 7.18 0.22
CA LEU A 35 -9.93 6.30 1.16
C LEU A 35 -11.17 5.67 0.52
N VAL A 36 -11.96 6.46 -0.21
CA VAL A 36 -13.10 5.93 -0.97
C VAL A 36 -12.65 4.89 -2.00
N LYS A 37 -11.57 5.15 -2.71
CA LYS A 37 -10.99 4.19 -3.66
C LYS A 37 -10.46 2.93 -2.96
N ALA A 38 -9.84 3.06 -1.79
CA ALA A 38 -9.37 1.92 -1.03
C ALA A 38 -10.53 1.01 -0.59
N HIS A 39 -11.66 1.57 -0.18
CA HIS A 39 -12.87 0.79 0.09
C HIS A 39 -13.43 0.13 -1.19
N ALA A 40 -13.49 0.88 -2.30
CA ALA A 40 -13.98 0.38 -3.57
C ALA A 40 -13.15 -0.81 -4.08
N LEU A 41 -11.83 -0.80 -3.92
CA LEU A 41 -10.92 -1.89 -4.30
C LEU A 41 -11.38 -3.25 -3.75
N PHE A 42 -11.93 -3.27 -2.54
CA PHE A 42 -12.47 -4.48 -1.90
C PHE A 42 -13.94 -4.73 -2.24
N ASP A 43 -14.78 -3.68 -2.27
CA ASP A 43 -16.23 -3.81 -2.55
C ASP A 43 -16.51 -4.29 -3.98
N THR A 44 -15.72 -3.84 -4.96
CA THR A 44 -15.85 -4.29 -6.36
C THR A 44 -15.21 -5.65 -6.61
N GLY A 45 -14.32 -6.10 -5.70
CA GLY A 45 -13.53 -7.31 -5.88
C GLY A 45 -12.30 -7.13 -6.77
N ASP A 46 -11.96 -5.91 -7.19
CA ASP A 46 -10.80 -5.60 -8.05
C ASP A 46 -9.47 -6.03 -7.40
N ILE A 47 -9.43 -6.09 -6.05
CA ILE A 47 -8.29 -6.62 -5.30
C ILE A 47 -7.88 -8.04 -5.76
N SER A 48 -8.82 -8.84 -6.27
CA SER A 48 -8.55 -10.19 -6.75
C SER A 48 -7.76 -10.25 -8.06
N CYS A 49 -7.70 -9.13 -8.80
CA CYS A 49 -6.94 -9.00 -10.05
C CYS A 49 -5.49 -8.60 -9.82
N ILE A 50 -5.13 -8.24 -8.58
CA ILE A 50 -3.79 -7.75 -8.24
C ILE A 50 -2.85 -8.92 -7.90
N GLU A 51 -1.64 -8.88 -8.45
CA GLU A 51 -0.61 -9.88 -8.19
C GLU A 51 -0.08 -9.78 -6.75
N ILE A 52 -0.19 -10.87 -5.98
CA ILE A 52 0.15 -10.88 -4.56
C ILE A 52 1.66 -11.05 -4.35
N GLY A 53 2.26 -10.17 -3.55
CA GLY A 53 3.67 -10.27 -3.13
C GLY A 53 4.67 -9.74 -4.16
N THR A 54 4.21 -9.24 -5.31
CA THR A 54 5.05 -8.69 -6.37
C THR A 54 5.17 -7.17 -6.29
N VAL A 55 6.22 -6.62 -6.90
CA VAL A 55 6.40 -5.17 -7.08
C VAL A 55 5.31 -4.61 -7.99
N LYS A 56 4.96 -5.38 -9.04
CA LYS A 56 3.86 -5.00 -9.93
C LYS A 56 2.55 -4.85 -9.15
N GLY A 57 2.20 -5.84 -8.33
CA GLY A 57 0.98 -5.76 -7.52
C GLY A 57 0.99 -4.59 -6.53
N LEU A 58 2.15 -4.27 -5.94
CA LEU A 58 2.30 -3.08 -5.10
C LEU A 58 2.05 -1.79 -5.89
N CYS A 59 2.58 -1.68 -7.11
CA CYS A 59 2.33 -0.56 -8.02
C CYS A 59 0.85 -0.49 -8.46
N ASP A 60 0.22 -1.63 -8.71
CA ASP A 60 -1.20 -1.69 -9.09
C ASP A 60 -2.11 -1.20 -7.94
N ILE A 61 -1.83 -1.59 -6.68
CA ILE A 61 -2.53 -1.05 -5.50
C ILE A 61 -2.36 0.47 -5.44
N HIS A 62 -1.11 0.95 -5.53
CA HIS A 62 -0.82 2.37 -5.47
C HIS A 62 -1.52 3.14 -6.60
N CYS A 63 -1.51 2.61 -7.82
CA CYS A 63 -2.22 3.18 -8.94
C CYS A 63 -3.72 3.27 -8.66
N TYR A 64 -4.34 2.17 -8.19
CA TYR A 64 -5.76 2.16 -7.88
C TYR A 64 -6.16 3.22 -6.86
N LEU A 65 -5.38 3.36 -5.79
CA LEU A 65 -5.64 4.33 -4.73
C LEU A 65 -5.49 5.78 -5.19
N PHE A 66 -4.50 6.07 -6.04
CA PHE A 66 -4.05 7.44 -6.29
C PHE A 66 -4.15 7.92 -7.74
N ASP A 67 -4.65 7.09 -8.67
CA ASP A 67 -4.88 7.52 -10.06
C ASP A 67 -5.84 8.72 -10.10
N GLY A 68 -5.47 9.74 -10.88
CA GLY A 68 -6.18 11.03 -10.93
C GLY A 68 -6.00 11.93 -9.69
N LEU A 69 -5.27 11.46 -8.64
CA LEU A 69 -4.94 12.25 -7.44
C LEU A 69 -3.47 12.66 -7.43
N TYR A 70 -2.58 11.78 -7.87
CA TYR A 70 -1.15 12.02 -8.04
C TYR A 70 -0.70 11.68 -9.45
N GLU A 71 0.12 12.53 -10.06
CA GLU A 71 0.72 12.27 -11.39
C GLU A 71 1.66 11.06 -11.40
N PHE A 72 2.18 10.70 -10.22
CA PHE A 72 3.07 9.55 -10.02
C PHE A 72 2.34 8.28 -9.54
N ALA A 73 1.00 8.24 -9.59
CA ALA A 73 0.25 7.05 -9.19
C ALA A 73 0.77 5.79 -9.90
N GLY A 74 1.10 4.75 -9.10
CA GLY A 74 1.64 3.49 -9.60
C GLY A 74 3.09 3.52 -10.10
N LYS A 75 3.78 4.67 -10.03
CA LYS A 75 5.14 4.83 -10.56
C LYS A 75 6.17 4.84 -9.44
N VAL A 76 7.21 4.04 -9.58
CA VAL A 76 8.37 4.07 -8.68
C VAL A 76 9.04 5.44 -8.79
N ARG A 77 9.40 6.02 -7.64
CA ARG A 77 10.02 7.35 -7.55
C ARG A 77 11.40 7.38 -8.18
N ILE A 78 11.73 8.54 -8.72
CA ILE A 78 13.05 8.88 -9.27
C ILE A 78 13.79 9.94 -8.45
N LEU A 79 13.22 10.33 -7.30
CA LEU A 79 13.81 11.30 -6.38
C LEU A 79 14.04 10.65 -5.01
N ASN A 80 15.08 11.14 -4.31
CA ASN A 80 15.34 10.75 -2.93
C ASN A 80 14.34 11.41 -2.00
N ILE A 81 13.84 10.65 -1.02
CA ILE A 81 12.90 11.11 -0.02
C ILE A 81 13.38 10.77 1.39
N ALA A 82 12.92 11.53 2.37
CA ALA A 82 13.19 11.32 3.78
C ALA A 82 11.94 11.66 4.60
N LYS A 83 11.78 11.06 5.78
CA LYS A 83 10.75 11.39 6.76
C LYS A 83 11.44 11.68 8.10
N GLY A 84 11.38 12.93 8.54
CA GLY A 84 12.18 13.35 9.69
C GLY A 84 13.68 13.13 9.44
N ASN A 85 14.34 12.41 10.32
CA ASN A 85 15.75 12.05 10.20
C ASN A 85 16.01 10.74 9.44
N PHE A 86 14.96 10.01 9.08
CA PHE A 86 15.09 8.74 8.37
C PHE A 86 15.19 8.97 6.86
N ARG A 87 16.26 8.46 6.25
CA ARG A 87 16.46 8.47 4.80
C ARG A 87 16.13 7.09 4.25
N PHE A 88 15.16 7.04 3.34
CA PHE A 88 14.82 5.82 2.61
C PHE A 88 15.90 5.46 1.59
N ALA A 89 15.81 4.28 0.98
CA ALA A 89 16.76 3.82 -0.03
C ALA A 89 16.95 4.88 -1.13
N ASN A 90 18.20 5.00 -1.62
CA ASN A 90 18.49 5.92 -2.71
C ASN A 90 17.74 5.46 -3.97
N CYS A 91 17.03 6.39 -4.61
CA CYS A 91 16.20 6.10 -5.79
C CYS A 91 16.99 5.48 -6.96
N MET A 92 18.29 5.73 -7.06
CA MET A 92 19.18 5.15 -8.08
C MET A 92 19.32 3.62 -8.00
N TYR A 93 18.96 3.02 -6.86
CA TYR A 93 19.08 1.58 -6.64
C TYR A 93 17.74 0.85 -6.58
N LEU A 94 16.60 1.57 -6.70
CA LEU A 94 15.29 0.96 -6.57
C LEU A 94 15.00 -0.09 -7.65
N ASP A 95 15.47 0.13 -8.87
CA ASP A 95 15.36 -0.83 -9.98
C ASP A 95 16.09 -2.16 -9.71
N VAL A 96 17.14 -2.13 -8.89
CA VAL A 96 17.91 -3.32 -8.47
C VAL A 96 17.33 -3.92 -7.18
N ILE A 97 16.97 -3.09 -6.20
CA ILE A 97 16.52 -3.53 -4.87
C ILE A 97 15.14 -4.16 -4.92
N LEU A 98 14.18 -3.54 -5.64
CA LEU A 98 12.80 -4.02 -5.66
C LEU A 98 12.64 -5.45 -6.17
N PRO A 99 13.32 -5.90 -7.27
CA PRO A 99 13.30 -7.30 -7.68
C PRO A 99 13.94 -8.27 -6.67
N VAL A 100 14.89 -7.80 -5.85
CA VAL A 100 15.48 -8.62 -4.77
C VAL A 100 14.47 -8.81 -3.65
N ILE A 101 13.81 -7.74 -3.22
CA ILE A 101 12.75 -7.79 -2.19
C ILE A 101 11.59 -8.68 -2.67
N GLU A 102 11.19 -8.56 -3.94
CA GLU A 102 10.13 -9.38 -4.52
C GLU A 102 10.40 -10.89 -4.34
N LYS A 103 11.65 -11.31 -4.50
CA LYS A 103 12.08 -12.71 -4.40
C LYS A 103 12.31 -13.20 -2.97
N MET A 104 12.21 -12.34 -1.97
CA MET A 104 12.34 -12.77 -0.58
C MET A 104 11.27 -13.81 -0.22
N PRO A 105 11.60 -14.78 0.66
CA PRO A 105 10.64 -15.79 1.09
C PRO A 105 9.45 -15.17 1.80
N GLU A 106 8.29 -15.82 1.68
CA GLU A 106 7.02 -15.37 2.25
C GLU A 106 6.18 -16.55 2.80
N THR A 107 6.88 -17.60 3.29
CA THR A 107 6.24 -18.83 3.77
C THR A 107 5.82 -18.75 5.22
N THR A 108 6.61 -18.05 6.04
CA THR A 108 6.36 -17.86 7.45
C THR A 108 6.01 -16.39 7.76
N PHE A 109 5.41 -16.16 8.93
CA PHE A 109 5.14 -14.79 9.37
C PHE A 109 6.41 -13.94 9.45
N ASP A 110 7.49 -14.51 9.99
CA ASP A 110 8.76 -13.79 10.13
C ASP A 110 9.38 -13.41 8.80
N GLU A 111 9.30 -14.28 7.80
CA GLU A 111 9.76 -13.98 6.43
C GLU A 111 8.92 -12.87 5.79
N ILE A 112 7.60 -12.92 5.97
CA ILE A 112 6.69 -11.90 5.44
C ILE A 112 6.97 -10.54 6.08
N ILE A 113 7.19 -10.48 7.40
CA ILE A 113 7.53 -9.23 8.07
C ILE A 113 8.90 -8.72 7.65
N ALA A 114 9.91 -9.60 7.49
CA ALA A 114 11.22 -9.20 6.94
C ALA A 114 11.08 -8.56 5.55
N LYS A 115 10.31 -9.19 4.65
CA LYS A 115 10.01 -8.65 3.31
C LYS A 115 9.27 -7.30 3.40
N TYR A 116 8.33 -7.15 4.32
CA TYR A 116 7.61 -5.91 4.55
C TYR A 116 8.52 -4.78 5.04
N VAL A 117 9.47 -5.07 5.96
CA VAL A 117 10.46 -4.12 6.46
C VAL A 117 11.38 -3.65 5.33
N GLU A 118 11.91 -4.57 4.52
CA GLU A 118 12.74 -4.21 3.38
C GLU A 118 11.99 -3.34 2.36
N MET A 119 10.71 -3.64 2.10
CA MET A 119 9.90 -2.80 1.23
C MET A 119 9.65 -1.40 1.84
N ASN A 120 9.52 -1.31 3.18
CA ASN A 120 9.43 -0.02 3.86
C ASN A 120 10.72 0.78 3.77
N ILE A 121 11.90 0.14 3.83
CA ILE A 121 13.19 0.79 3.62
C ILE A 121 13.31 1.29 2.17
N ALA A 122 12.89 0.47 1.21
CA ALA A 122 12.85 0.86 -0.20
C ALA A 122 11.96 2.07 -0.46
N HIS A 123 10.77 2.11 0.15
CA HIS A 123 9.78 3.21 0.07
C HIS A 123 9.56 3.68 -1.36
N PRO A 124 8.99 2.83 -2.25
CA PRO A 124 9.12 3.00 -3.69
C PRO A 124 8.36 4.20 -4.26
N PHE A 125 7.42 4.81 -3.55
CA PHE A 125 6.60 5.90 -4.08
C PHE A 125 6.95 7.24 -3.43
N MET A 126 6.61 8.35 -4.11
CA MET A 126 6.82 9.69 -3.57
C MET A 126 5.93 9.98 -2.36
N GLU A 127 4.71 9.41 -2.32
CA GLU A 127 3.71 9.52 -1.25
C GLU A 127 2.83 8.26 -1.27
N GLY A 128 2.06 8.01 -0.21
CA GLY A 128 1.09 6.90 -0.17
C GLY A 128 1.68 5.51 0.13
N ASN A 129 2.98 5.42 0.43
CA ASN A 129 3.64 4.12 0.69
C ASN A 129 2.98 3.34 1.82
N GLY A 130 2.75 3.96 2.99
CA GLY A 130 2.17 3.28 4.14
C GLY A 130 0.80 2.67 3.85
N ARG A 131 -0.10 3.44 3.22
CA ARG A 131 -1.46 3.00 2.85
C ARG A 131 -1.43 1.82 1.88
N THR A 132 -0.59 1.91 0.87
CA THR A 132 -0.40 0.85 -0.15
C THR A 132 0.22 -0.41 0.45
N MET A 133 1.28 -0.24 1.25
CA MET A 133 2.05 -1.37 1.79
C MET A 133 1.29 -2.17 2.84
N ARG A 134 0.39 -1.56 3.63
CA ARG A 134 -0.46 -2.30 4.57
C ARG A 134 -1.45 -3.21 3.85
N ILE A 135 -2.05 -2.76 2.76
CA ILE A 135 -2.90 -3.61 1.89
C ILE A 135 -2.07 -4.76 1.30
N TRP A 136 -0.88 -4.44 0.77
CA TRP A 136 0.03 -5.43 0.19
C TRP A 136 0.47 -6.50 1.21
N LEU A 137 0.78 -6.10 2.45
CA LEU A 137 1.10 -7.01 3.55
C LEU A 137 -0.07 -7.96 3.84
N ASP A 138 -1.28 -7.43 3.99
CA ASP A 138 -2.46 -8.25 4.28
C ASP A 138 -2.77 -9.24 3.16
N MET A 139 -2.53 -8.88 1.90
CA MET A 139 -2.66 -9.80 0.76
C MET A 139 -1.67 -10.98 0.86
N ILE A 140 -0.41 -10.72 1.23
CA ILE A 140 0.63 -11.74 1.39
C ILE A 140 0.28 -12.67 2.57
N LEU A 141 -0.08 -12.10 3.72
CA LEU A 141 -0.50 -12.85 4.91
C LEU A 141 -1.72 -13.72 4.62
N LYS A 142 -2.72 -13.16 3.93
CA LYS A 142 -3.93 -13.90 3.55
C LYS A 142 -3.61 -15.07 2.62
N LYS A 143 -2.77 -14.86 1.61
CA LYS A 143 -2.37 -15.90 0.66
C LYS A 143 -1.66 -17.07 1.34
N ASN A 144 -0.65 -16.76 2.15
CA ASN A 144 0.28 -17.76 2.68
C ASN A 144 -0.14 -18.33 4.03
N LEU A 145 -0.67 -17.50 4.93
CA LEU A 145 -0.99 -17.90 6.32
C LEU A 145 -2.48 -17.99 6.61
N LYS A 146 -3.36 -17.58 5.69
CA LYS A 146 -4.80 -17.47 5.91
C LYS A 146 -5.14 -16.55 7.09
N ARG A 147 -4.37 -15.49 7.26
CA ARG A 147 -4.55 -14.46 8.29
C ARG A 147 -4.34 -13.09 7.70
N VAL A 148 -4.83 -12.07 8.37
CA VAL A 148 -4.59 -10.64 8.10
C VAL A 148 -4.34 -9.93 9.42
N VAL A 149 -3.84 -8.69 9.37
CA VAL A 149 -3.70 -7.86 10.57
C VAL A 149 -5.04 -7.18 10.86
N ASP A 150 -5.56 -7.33 12.05
CA ASP A 150 -6.64 -6.48 12.55
C ASP A 150 -6.06 -5.14 13.01
N TRP A 151 -5.96 -4.20 12.09
CA TRP A 151 -5.36 -2.90 12.33
C TRP A 151 -6.07 -2.07 13.40
N ARG A 152 -7.30 -2.42 13.79
CA ARG A 152 -8.02 -1.79 14.91
C ARG A 152 -7.31 -2.02 16.26
N ASN A 153 -6.61 -3.17 16.38
CA ASN A 153 -5.90 -3.60 17.57
C ASN A 153 -4.42 -3.16 17.58
N VAL A 154 -3.99 -2.36 16.58
CA VAL A 154 -2.62 -1.87 16.47
C VAL A 154 -2.58 -0.39 16.83
N ASP A 155 -1.88 -0.06 17.92
CA ASP A 155 -1.71 1.33 18.35
C ASP A 155 -0.85 2.11 17.35
N LYS A 156 -1.31 3.30 16.94
CA LYS A 156 -0.64 4.17 15.97
C LYS A 156 0.80 4.50 16.35
N HIS A 157 1.00 4.93 17.59
CA HIS A 157 2.32 5.42 18.02
C HIS A 157 3.31 4.27 18.15
N LEU A 158 2.88 3.16 18.74
CA LEU A 158 3.70 1.96 18.86
C LEU A 158 4.08 1.41 17.48
N TYR A 159 3.11 1.36 16.55
CA TYR A 159 3.37 0.89 15.19
C TYR A 159 4.36 1.78 14.44
N LEU A 160 4.16 3.09 14.43
CA LEU A 160 5.05 4.02 13.73
C LEU A 160 6.47 4.01 14.31
N GLN A 161 6.61 3.93 15.63
CA GLN A 161 7.91 3.79 16.29
C GLN A 161 8.57 2.45 15.97
N ALA A 162 7.82 1.36 15.99
CA ALA A 162 8.33 0.04 15.62
C ALA A 162 8.79 0.00 14.16
N MET A 163 8.04 0.64 13.24
CA MET A 163 8.42 0.78 11.83
C MET A 163 9.71 1.60 11.65
N GLU A 164 9.89 2.68 12.42
CA GLU A 164 11.09 3.50 12.37
C GLU A 164 12.34 2.72 12.86
N ARG A 165 12.18 1.86 13.88
CA ARG A 165 13.27 1.04 14.43
C ARG A 165 13.52 -0.27 13.65
N SER A 166 12.54 -0.71 12.87
CA SER A 166 12.56 -2.02 12.20
C SER A 166 13.77 -2.27 11.28
N PRO A 167 14.41 -1.27 10.64
CA PRO A 167 15.61 -1.50 9.85
C PRO A 167 16.81 -2.00 10.67
N ILE A 168 16.82 -1.76 11.98
CA ILE A 168 17.90 -2.20 12.89
C ILE A 168 17.42 -3.42 13.71
N ASN A 169 16.18 -3.38 14.20
CA ASN A 169 15.58 -4.44 14.98
C ASN A 169 14.06 -4.43 14.78
N ASP A 170 13.54 -5.46 14.14
CA ASP A 170 12.13 -5.61 13.80
C ASP A 170 11.30 -6.40 14.84
N LEU A 171 11.90 -6.78 15.97
CA LEU A 171 11.24 -7.60 16.99
C LEU A 171 9.96 -6.95 17.54
N GLU A 172 9.98 -5.64 17.78
CA GLU A 172 8.81 -4.91 18.27
C GLU A 172 7.68 -4.95 17.23
N LEU A 173 8.02 -4.71 15.95
CA LEU A 173 7.06 -4.76 14.86
C LEU A 173 6.47 -6.15 14.71
N ARG A 174 7.31 -7.20 14.74
CA ARG A 174 6.85 -8.60 14.69
C ARG A 174 5.90 -8.91 15.83
N THR A 175 6.27 -8.56 17.04
CA THR A 175 5.44 -8.81 18.23
C THR A 175 4.09 -8.11 18.12
N LEU A 176 4.10 -6.82 17.76
CA LEU A 176 2.89 -6.01 17.64
C LEU A 176 1.94 -6.56 16.57
N LEU A 177 2.45 -6.85 15.38
CA LEU A 177 1.63 -7.35 14.28
C LEU A 177 1.18 -8.80 14.52
N TYR A 178 2.02 -9.65 15.14
CA TYR A 178 1.63 -11.02 15.46
C TYR A 178 0.45 -11.08 16.45
N GLN A 179 0.44 -10.20 17.45
CA GLN A 179 -0.66 -10.11 18.42
C GLN A 179 -1.97 -9.62 17.80
N ALA A 180 -1.89 -8.88 16.69
CA ALA A 180 -3.04 -8.35 15.97
C ALA A 180 -3.51 -9.26 14.80
N LEU A 181 -2.89 -10.44 14.61
CA LEU A 181 -3.33 -11.35 13.54
C LEU A 181 -4.71 -11.94 13.84
N THR A 182 -5.54 -11.97 12.79
CA THR A 182 -6.87 -12.60 12.82
C THR A 182 -7.05 -13.56 11.63
N ASP A 183 -7.90 -14.56 11.81
CA ASP A 183 -8.34 -15.46 10.74
C ASP A 183 -9.60 -14.98 10.00
N GLN A 184 -10.15 -13.83 10.41
CA GLN A 184 -11.32 -13.20 9.80
C GLN A 184 -10.95 -12.49 8.48
N VAL A 185 -10.29 -13.20 7.59
CA VAL A 185 -9.65 -12.65 6.37
C VAL A 185 -10.62 -12.08 5.33
N ASN A 186 -11.91 -12.38 5.44
CA ASN A 186 -12.97 -11.89 4.55
C ASN A 186 -14.01 -11.04 5.31
N ASP A 187 -13.80 -10.80 6.60
CA ASP A 187 -14.72 -9.98 7.36
C ASP A 187 -14.64 -8.52 6.89
N ARG A 188 -15.80 -8.00 6.47
CA ARG A 188 -15.88 -6.65 5.90
C ARG A 188 -15.53 -5.58 6.94
N GLU A 189 -15.88 -5.80 8.19
CA GLU A 189 -15.60 -4.85 9.26
C GLU A 189 -14.10 -4.79 9.56
N VAL A 190 -13.42 -5.95 9.63
CA VAL A 190 -11.96 -6.04 9.79
C VAL A 190 -11.26 -5.28 8.66
N ILE A 191 -11.65 -5.54 7.41
CA ILE A 191 -11.04 -4.92 6.23
C ILE A 191 -11.27 -3.40 6.22
N PHE A 192 -12.51 -2.95 6.34
CA PHE A 192 -12.85 -1.53 6.15
C PHE A 192 -12.38 -0.65 7.29
N LYS A 193 -12.52 -1.12 8.54
CA LYS A 193 -11.96 -0.39 9.68
C LYS A 193 -10.44 -0.41 9.67
N GLY A 194 -9.83 -1.52 9.20
CA GLY A 194 -8.39 -1.60 9.00
C GLY A 194 -7.88 -0.58 7.96
N ILE A 195 -8.58 -0.43 6.83
CA ILE A 195 -8.27 0.62 5.84
C ILE A 195 -8.39 2.01 6.48
N THR A 196 -9.49 2.30 7.17
CA THR A 196 -9.69 3.60 7.85
C THR A 196 -8.57 3.87 8.86
N GLN A 197 -8.20 2.87 9.66
CA GLN A 197 -7.08 2.96 10.59
C GLN A 197 -5.75 3.23 9.90
N SER A 198 -5.53 2.64 8.72
CA SER A 198 -4.36 2.91 7.88
C SER A 198 -4.24 4.37 7.49
N TYR A 199 -5.35 5.05 7.19
CA TYR A 199 -5.36 6.48 6.89
C TYR A 199 -5.14 7.33 8.15
N TYR A 200 -5.71 6.92 9.28
CA TYR A 200 -5.46 7.58 10.56
C TYR A 200 -3.96 7.55 10.93
N TYR A 201 -3.21 6.49 10.61
CA TYR A 201 -1.75 6.44 10.83
C TYR A 201 -1.01 7.53 10.05
N GLU A 202 -1.48 7.92 8.88
CA GLU A 202 -0.89 8.99 8.07
C GLU A 202 -1.39 10.40 8.44
N GLY A 203 -2.22 10.51 9.49
CA GLY A 203 -2.70 11.78 10.03
C GLY A 203 -4.05 12.24 9.48
N TYR A 204 -4.74 11.40 8.71
CA TYR A 204 -6.10 11.69 8.28
C TYR A 204 -7.10 11.34 9.38
N GLU A 205 -7.91 12.33 9.76
CA GLU A 205 -9.05 12.17 10.68
C GLU A 205 -10.32 12.38 9.85
N PRO A 206 -11.14 11.32 9.67
CA PRO A 206 -12.35 11.36 8.86
C PRO A 206 -13.48 12.19 9.48
#